data_802845a652e2ec7a7bfe3caf8f347e91
#
_entry.id   802845a652e2ec7a7bfe3caf8f347e91
#
_cell.length_a   1.000
_cell.length_b   1.000
_cell.length_c   1.000
_cell.angle_alpha   90.00
_cell.angle_beta   90.00
_cell.angle_gamma   90.00
#
_symmetry.space_group_name_H-M   'P 1'
#
loop_
_entity.id
_entity.type
_entity.pdbx_description
1 polymer ?
#
loop_
_entity_poly.entity_id
_entity_poly.type
_entity_poly.pdbx_seq_one_letter_code
_entity_poly.pdbx_strand_id
1 'polypeptide(L)'
;MIMTVTSMLDNVLRIATRQSPLALWQAHYVKQRLEACHSGLRVELVPMVTRGDVILDTPLAKVGGKGLFVKELELALLENRADIAVHSMKDVPVEFPEGLGLVTICEREDPRDAFVSNQFDSLDALPKGSVVGTSSLRRQCQLAERRPDLIIRSLRGNVGTRLGKLDNGDYDAIILAVAGLKRLGLESRIRVALPPELSLPAVGQGAVGIECRLEIGRAHV
;
A
#
# COMPACT_ATOMS: atom_id res chain seq x y z
N MET A 1 -48.33 20.48 15.01
CA MET A 1 -47.18 21.25 14.50
C MET A 1 -45.95 20.39 14.75
N ILE A 2 -45.64 19.50 13.79
CA ILE A 2 -44.53 18.55 13.87
C ILE A 2 -43.32 19.28 13.30
N MET A 3 -42.41 19.70 14.18
CA MET A 3 -41.10 20.20 13.75
C MET A 3 -40.29 19.02 13.22
N THR A 4 -40.15 18.94 11.91
CA THR A 4 -39.18 18.06 11.24
C THR A 4 -37.80 18.70 11.44
N VAL A 5 -37.06 18.23 12.44
CA VAL A 5 -35.64 18.54 12.58
C VAL A 5 -34.93 17.66 11.57
N THR A 6 -34.87 18.11 10.33
CA THR A 6 -33.87 17.59 9.36
C THR A 6 -32.55 18.18 9.78
N SER A 7 -31.81 17.49 10.63
CA SER A 7 -30.40 17.81 10.82
C SER A 7 -29.73 17.61 9.44
N MET A 8 -29.30 18.70 8.82
CA MET A 8 -28.28 18.66 7.79
C MET A 8 -27.01 18.12 8.46
N LEU A 9 -26.92 16.80 8.56
CA LEU A 9 -25.63 16.14 8.77
C LEU A 9 -24.79 16.57 7.56
N ASP A 10 -23.68 17.24 7.82
CA ASP A 10 -22.69 17.53 6.79
C ASP A 10 -22.39 16.22 6.10
N ASN A 11 -22.85 16.07 4.83
CA ASN A 11 -22.64 14.88 4.01
C ASN A 11 -21.17 14.77 3.57
N VAL A 12 -20.25 15.00 4.51
CA VAL A 12 -18.81 14.97 4.30
C VAL A 12 -18.24 13.76 5.01
N LEU A 13 -17.60 12.88 4.25
CA LEU A 13 -16.85 11.74 4.76
C LEU A 13 -15.35 11.99 4.57
N ARG A 14 -14.57 11.85 5.62
CA ARG A 14 -13.12 12.11 5.64
C ARG A 14 -12.35 10.81 5.59
N ILE A 15 -11.45 10.69 4.60
CA ILE A 15 -10.57 9.53 4.40
C ILE A 15 -9.16 9.84 4.88
N ALA A 16 -8.71 9.19 5.95
CA ALA A 16 -7.30 9.17 6.33
C ALA A 16 -6.49 8.35 5.33
N THR A 17 -5.39 8.90 4.85
CA THR A 17 -4.49 8.24 3.91
C THR A 17 -3.06 8.74 4.07
N ARG A 18 -2.07 7.95 3.61
CA ARG A 18 -0.67 8.40 3.53
C ARG A 18 -0.49 9.34 2.34
N GLN A 19 0.58 10.15 2.38
CA GLN A 19 0.90 11.11 1.31
C GLN A 19 1.61 10.50 0.11
N SER A 20 1.96 9.20 0.12
CA SER A 20 2.63 8.59 -1.02
C SER A 20 1.70 8.53 -2.24
N PRO A 21 2.21 8.69 -3.49
CA PRO A 21 1.38 8.66 -4.70
C PRO A 21 0.47 7.43 -4.79
N LEU A 22 0.96 6.25 -4.39
CA LEU A 22 0.15 5.03 -4.39
C LEU A 22 -0.97 5.05 -3.34
N ALA A 23 -0.71 5.58 -2.15
CA ALA A 23 -1.74 5.70 -1.10
C ALA A 23 -2.80 6.72 -1.50
N LEU A 24 -2.41 7.85 -2.08
CA LEU A 24 -3.35 8.84 -2.62
C LEU A 24 -4.20 8.26 -3.75
N TRP A 25 -3.61 7.48 -4.66
CA TRP A 25 -4.37 6.78 -5.69
C TRP A 25 -5.45 5.87 -5.07
N GLN A 26 -5.08 5.10 -4.05
CA GLN A 26 -6.01 4.19 -3.36
C GLN A 26 -7.15 4.96 -2.66
N ALA A 27 -6.83 6.07 -2.01
CA ALA A 27 -7.83 6.92 -1.38
C ALA A 27 -8.76 7.57 -2.41
N HIS A 28 -8.24 8.05 -3.54
CA HIS A 28 -9.06 8.58 -4.65
C HIS A 28 -9.95 7.51 -5.27
N TYR A 29 -9.46 6.28 -5.43
CA TYR A 29 -10.26 5.15 -5.89
C TYR A 29 -11.47 4.89 -4.98
N VAL A 30 -11.26 4.86 -3.66
CA VAL A 30 -12.34 4.68 -2.68
C VAL A 30 -13.30 5.89 -2.71
N LYS A 31 -12.76 7.12 -2.72
CA LYS A 31 -13.55 8.35 -2.84
C LYS A 31 -14.49 8.30 -4.04
N GLN A 32 -13.98 8.03 -5.23
CA GLN A 32 -14.78 7.99 -6.46
C GLN A 32 -15.91 6.96 -6.38
N ARG A 33 -15.64 5.79 -5.81
CA ARG A 33 -16.65 4.75 -5.64
C ARG A 33 -17.75 5.15 -4.65
N LEU A 34 -17.38 5.77 -3.53
CA LEU A 34 -18.32 6.24 -2.53
C LEU A 34 -19.22 7.37 -3.09
N GLU A 35 -18.63 8.36 -3.76
CA GLU A 35 -19.37 9.46 -4.36
C GLU A 35 -20.28 8.98 -5.51
N ALA A 36 -19.87 7.95 -6.26
CA ALA A 36 -20.71 7.34 -7.30
C ALA A 36 -21.90 6.54 -6.73
N CYS A 37 -21.73 5.91 -5.55
CA CYS A 37 -22.79 5.12 -4.92
C CYS A 37 -23.77 5.97 -4.10
N HIS A 38 -23.35 7.14 -3.60
CA HIS A 38 -24.13 7.96 -2.68
C HIS A 38 -24.25 9.39 -3.21
N SER A 39 -25.40 9.69 -3.82
CA SER A 39 -25.71 11.03 -4.33
C SER A 39 -25.68 12.07 -3.19
N GLY A 40 -24.92 13.14 -3.39
CA GLY A 40 -24.76 14.22 -2.42
C GLY A 40 -23.72 13.96 -1.32
N LEU A 41 -23.06 12.80 -1.31
CA LEU A 41 -21.92 12.57 -0.45
C LEU A 41 -20.70 13.33 -0.99
N ARG A 42 -20.05 14.10 -0.14
CA ARG A 42 -18.77 14.75 -0.40
C ARG A 42 -17.69 14.01 0.37
N VAL A 43 -16.66 13.57 -0.32
CA VAL A 43 -15.54 12.87 0.31
C VAL A 43 -14.29 13.74 0.29
N GLU A 44 -13.69 13.92 1.47
CA GLU A 44 -12.45 14.68 1.67
C GLU A 44 -11.30 13.74 2.03
N LEU A 45 -10.13 13.99 1.46
CA LEU A 45 -8.92 13.25 1.85
C LEU A 45 -8.19 14.01 2.96
N VAL A 46 -7.69 13.25 3.94
CA VAL A 46 -6.86 13.75 5.06
C VAL A 46 -5.49 13.07 4.95
N PRO A 47 -4.57 13.62 4.12
CA PRO A 47 -3.26 13.04 3.91
C PRO A 47 -2.37 13.21 5.15
N MET A 48 -1.65 12.13 5.53
CA MET A 48 -0.79 12.09 6.71
C MET A 48 0.60 11.54 6.37
N VAL A 49 1.59 11.97 7.11
CA VAL A 49 2.94 11.41 7.08
C VAL A 49 3.05 10.39 8.20
N THR A 50 3.43 9.16 7.88
CA THR A 50 3.62 8.11 8.89
C THR A 50 5.09 7.95 9.26
N ARG A 51 5.37 7.37 10.41
CA ARG A 51 6.75 7.07 10.84
C ARG A 51 7.49 6.20 9.81
N GLY A 52 6.78 5.27 9.16
CA GLY A 52 7.33 4.45 8.10
C GLY A 52 7.73 5.22 6.84
N ASP A 53 7.12 6.39 6.60
CA ASP A 53 7.48 7.28 5.48
C ASP A 53 8.74 8.10 5.78
N VAL A 54 8.97 8.45 7.05
CA VAL A 54 10.11 9.27 7.48
C VAL A 54 11.39 8.43 7.63
N ILE A 55 11.29 7.21 8.16
CA ILE A 55 12.47 6.37 8.43
C ILE A 55 12.88 5.69 7.13
N LEU A 56 13.85 6.25 6.41
CA LEU A 56 14.35 5.71 5.13
C LEU A 56 15.69 4.99 5.27
N ASP A 57 16.51 5.32 6.27
CA ASP A 57 17.91 4.87 6.39
C ASP A 57 18.05 3.55 7.15
N THR A 58 17.02 3.11 7.85
CA THR A 58 17.05 1.88 8.65
C THR A 58 16.16 0.79 8.05
N PRO A 59 16.65 -0.44 7.88
CA PRO A 59 15.81 -1.56 7.43
C PRO A 59 14.59 -1.74 8.36
N LEU A 60 13.39 -1.91 7.78
CA LEU A 60 12.13 -2.07 8.55
C LEU A 60 12.20 -3.17 9.62
N ALA A 61 12.93 -4.25 9.32
CA ALA A 61 13.14 -5.34 10.26
C ALA A 61 13.89 -4.93 11.54
N LYS A 62 14.70 -3.86 11.48
CA LYS A 62 15.44 -3.32 12.64
C LYS A 62 14.70 -2.23 13.39
N VAL A 63 13.78 -1.53 12.72
CA VAL A 63 13.02 -0.42 13.35
C VAL A 63 12.05 -0.95 14.40
N GLY A 64 11.67 -2.24 14.31
CA GLY A 64 10.74 -2.90 15.23
C GLY A 64 9.42 -2.12 15.37
N GLY A 65 8.32 -2.78 15.31
CA GLY A 65 7.03 -2.14 15.53
C GLY A 65 6.03 -2.51 14.46
N LYS A 66 4.97 -3.20 14.89
CA LYS A 66 3.76 -3.40 14.10
C LYS A 66 3.15 -2.02 13.80
N GLY A 67 2.61 -1.84 12.61
CA GLY A 67 1.82 -0.66 12.31
C GLY A 67 2.58 0.63 11.96
N LEU A 68 3.84 0.56 11.48
CA LEU A 68 4.62 1.75 11.09
C LEU A 68 3.94 2.64 10.03
N PHE A 69 3.00 2.10 9.29
CA PHE A 69 2.29 2.79 8.22
C PHE A 69 0.81 3.04 8.50
N VAL A 70 0.30 2.58 9.66
CA VAL A 70 -1.13 2.67 9.99
C VAL A 70 -1.44 3.45 11.25
N LYS A 71 -0.51 3.54 12.21
CA LYS A 71 -0.75 4.15 13.53
C LYS A 71 -1.29 5.58 13.48
N GLU A 72 -0.75 6.41 12.62
CA GLU A 72 -1.19 7.80 12.49
C GLU A 72 -2.60 7.89 11.90
N LEU A 73 -2.97 6.94 11.03
CA LEU A 73 -4.31 6.84 10.46
C LEU A 73 -5.31 6.32 11.51
N GLU A 74 -4.95 5.26 12.24
CA GLU A 74 -5.73 4.72 13.37
C GLU A 74 -6.00 5.81 14.42
N LEU A 75 -4.97 6.58 14.78
CA LEU A 75 -5.10 7.69 15.73
C LEU A 75 -6.07 8.77 15.20
N ALA A 76 -6.03 9.07 13.91
CA ALA A 76 -6.96 10.02 13.30
C ALA A 76 -8.41 9.51 13.34
N LEU A 77 -8.63 8.19 13.23
CA LEU A 77 -9.98 7.61 13.41
C LEU A 77 -10.44 7.72 14.86
N LEU A 78 -9.60 7.38 15.84
CA LEU A 78 -9.93 7.44 17.27
C LEU A 78 -10.20 8.87 17.75
N GLU A 79 -9.47 9.85 17.20
CA GLU A 79 -9.62 11.27 17.51
C GLU A 79 -10.71 11.98 16.67
N ASN A 80 -11.49 11.24 15.87
CA ASN A 80 -12.55 11.80 14.99
C ASN A 80 -12.02 12.84 13.97
N ARG A 81 -10.75 12.80 13.60
CA ARG A 81 -10.16 13.62 12.53
C ARG A 81 -10.43 13.04 11.14
N ALA A 82 -10.73 11.75 11.09
CA ALA A 82 -11.17 11.03 9.90
C ALA A 82 -12.28 10.04 10.25
N ASP A 83 -13.05 9.62 9.27
CA ASP A 83 -14.16 8.70 9.44
C ASP A 83 -13.79 7.29 9.00
N ILE A 84 -13.02 7.17 7.95
CA ILE A 84 -12.42 5.92 7.46
C ILE A 84 -10.95 6.10 7.15
N ALA A 85 -10.19 4.99 7.10
CA ALA A 85 -8.81 4.95 6.63
C ALA A 85 -8.67 3.95 5.48
N VAL A 86 -7.83 4.30 4.50
CA VAL A 86 -7.60 3.49 3.30
C VAL A 86 -6.16 2.96 3.30
N HIS A 87 -6.04 1.64 3.16
CA HIS A 87 -4.77 0.93 3.28
C HIS A 87 -4.49 -0.02 2.11
N SER A 88 -3.21 -0.24 1.82
CA SER A 88 -2.78 -1.48 1.16
C SER A 88 -2.92 -2.63 2.15
N MET A 89 -3.69 -3.66 1.83
CA MET A 89 -3.98 -4.76 2.76
C MET A 89 -2.75 -5.46 3.32
N LYS A 90 -1.68 -5.55 2.55
CA LYS A 90 -0.41 -6.16 3.02
C LYS A 90 0.30 -5.38 4.13
N ASP A 91 -0.08 -4.13 4.36
CA ASP A 91 0.51 -3.25 5.37
C ASP A 91 -0.37 -3.19 6.65
N VAL A 92 -1.59 -3.75 6.59
CA VAL A 92 -2.54 -3.81 7.71
C VAL A 92 -2.12 -4.90 8.69
N PRO A 93 -2.00 -4.59 9.99
CA PRO A 93 -1.70 -5.58 11.03
C PRO A 93 -2.90 -6.53 11.24
N VAL A 94 -2.64 -7.68 11.85
CA VAL A 94 -3.70 -8.66 12.20
C VAL A 94 -4.55 -8.15 13.36
N GLU A 95 -3.93 -7.40 14.29
CA GLU A 95 -4.58 -6.86 15.48
C GLU A 95 -4.84 -5.37 15.27
N PHE A 96 -6.06 -4.94 15.56
CA PHE A 96 -6.49 -3.55 15.53
C PHE A 96 -6.57 -2.98 16.93
N PRO A 97 -6.43 -1.64 17.08
CA PRO A 97 -6.81 -0.97 18.32
C PRO A 97 -8.28 -1.24 18.67
N GLU A 98 -8.60 -1.24 19.98
CA GLU A 98 -9.98 -1.38 20.44
C GLU A 98 -10.89 -0.33 19.79
N GLY A 99 -12.05 -0.76 19.32
CA GLY A 99 -13.01 0.11 18.64
C GLY A 99 -12.76 0.38 17.17
N LEU A 100 -11.65 -0.13 16.60
CA LEU A 100 -11.35 -0.06 15.16
C LEU A 100 -11.45 -1.44 14.52
N GLY A 101 -11.69 -1.46 13.22
CA GLY A 101 -11.69 -2.70 12.45
C GLY A 101 -11.72 -2.51 10.96
N LEU A 102 -11.26 -3.53 10.25
CA LEU A 102 -11.34 -3.62 8.81
C LEU A 102 -12.76 -4.04 8.41
N VAL A 103 -13.47 -3.14 7.74
CA VAL A 103 -14.89 -3.35 7.39
C VAL A 103 -15.09 -3.73 5.93
N THR A 104 -14.13 -3.42 5.07
CA THR A 104 -14.24 -3.70 3.63
C THR A 104 -12.88 -4.04 3.05
N ILE A 105 -12.85 -5.06 2.20
CA ILE A 105 -11.74 -5.37 1.30
C ILE A 105 -12.25 -5.21 -0.12
N CYS A 106 -11.67 -4.26 -0.86
CA CYS A 106 -12.02 -4.00 -2.25
C CYS A 106 -11.50 -5.11 -3.17
N GLU A 107 -11.98 -5.10 -4.42
CA GLU A 107 -11.54 -6.00 -5.47
C GLU A 107 -10.01 -6.03 -5.57
N ARG A 108 -9.46 -7.25 -5.66
CA ARG A 108 -8.03 -7.48 -5.65
C ARG A 108 -7.44 -7.31 -7.04
N GLU A 109 -6.48 -6.42 -7.19
CA GLU A 109 -5.65 -6.31 -8.38
C GLU A 109 -4.59 -7.44 -8.37
N ASP A 110 -3.86 -7.62 -9.47
CA ASP A 110 -2.82 -8.62 -9.65
C ASP A 110 -1.89 -8.71 -8.42
N PRO A 111 -1.89 -9.84 -7.69
CA PRO A 111 -1.14 -9.98 -6.45
C PRO A 111 0.35 -10.24 -6.66
N ARG A 112 0.79 -10.52 -7.89
CA ARG A 112 2.15 -10.93 -8.20
C ARG A 112 3.20 -9.87 -7.87
N ASP A 113 4.42 -10.33 -7.67
CA ASP A 113 5.58 -9.46 -7.67
C ASP A 113 6.02 -9.16 -9.12
N ALA A 114 6.58 -7.99 -9.34
CA ALA A 114 7.10 -7.54 -10.63
C ALA A 114 8.63 -7.52 -10.59
N PHE A 115 9.27 -8.16 -11.54
CA PHE A 115 10.66 -7.94 -11.89
C PHE A 115 10.76 -6.69 -12.75
N VAL A 116 11.56 -5.74 -12.32
CA VAL A 116 11.78 -4.46 -13.00
C VAL A 116 13.27 -4.27 -13.21
N SER A 117 13.67 -4.08 -14.45
CA SER A 117 15.05 -3.79 -14.84
C SER A 117 15.08 -2.93 -16.10
N ASN A 118 16.10 -2.09 -16.24
CA ASN A 118 16.32 -1.30 -17.45
C ASN A 118 17.06 -2.11 -18.53
N GLN A 119 17.84 -3.13 -18.14
CA GLN A 119 18.77 -3.85 -19.02
C GLN A 119 18.40 -5.32 -19.23
N PHE A 120 17.77 -5.96 -18.25
CA PHE A 120 17.54 -7.41 -18.26
C PHE A 120 16.06 -7.74 -18.34
N ASP A 121 15.70 -8.73 -19.12
CA ASP A 121 14.30 -9.09 -19.37
C ASP A 121 13.71 -10.05 -18.34
N SER A 122 14.56 -10.76 -17.56
CA SER A 122 14.11 -11.72 -16.55
C SER A 122 15.12 -11.86 -15.41
N LEU A 123 14.69 -12.50 -14.33
CA LEU A 123 15.56 -12.85 -13.20
C LEU A 123 16.69 -13.79 -13.63
N ASP A 124 16.42 -14.71 -14.57
CA ASP A 124 17.39 -15.68 -15.07
C ASP A 124 18.42 -15.04 -15.98
N ALA A 125 18.07 -13.94 -16.65
CA ALA A 125 18.98 -13.18 -17.49
C ALA A 125 20.02 -12.33 -16.72
N LEU A 126 19.85 -12.18 -15.40
CA LEU A 126 20.80 -11.44 -14.58
C LEU A 126 22.15 -12.17 -14.49
N PRO A 127 23.29 -11.51 -14.79
CA PRO A 127 24.62 -12.05 -14.55
C PRO A 127 24.85 -12.39 -13.07
N LYS A 128 25.76 -13.31 -12.79
CA LYS A 128 26.23 -13.59 -11.44
C LYS A 128 26.80 -12.33 -10.79
N GLY A 129 26.43 -12.08 -9.54
CA GLY A 129 26.85 -10.89 -8.80
C GLY A 129 26.01 -9.64 -9.06
N SER A 130 24.96 -9.71 -9.93
CA SER A 130 24.05 -8.58 -10.13
C SER A 130 23.35 -8.16 -8.84
N VAL A 131 23.10 -6.86 -8.71
CA VAL A 131 22.53 -6.25 -7.53
C VAL A 131 21.00 -6.13 -7.68
N VAL A 132 20.25 -6.82 -6.81
CA VAL A 132 18.78 -6.79 -6.82
C VAL A 132 18.25 -6.04 -5.58
N GLY A 133 17.43 -5.03 -5.83
CA GLY A 133 16.87 -4.15 -4.79
C GLY A 133 15.55 -4.65 -4.21
N THR A 134 15.53 -4.96 -2.91
CA THR A 134 14.31 -5.18 -2.13
C THR A 134 14.58 -5.07 -0.63
N SER A 135 13.62 -4.51 0.14
CA SER A 135 13.66 -4.52 1.62
C SER A 135 12.69 -5.55 2.22
N SER A 136 11.97 -6.30 1.40
CA SER A 136 11.05 -7.34 1.85
C SER A 136 11.80 -8.63 2.15
N LEU A 137 11.81 -9.07 3.42
CA LEU A 137 12.43 -10.35 3.83
C LEU A 137 11.82 -11.53 3.05
N ARG A 138 10.51 -11.52 2.81
CA ARG A 138 9.83 -12.52 1.99
C ARG A 138 10.47 -12.65 0.61
N ARG A 139 10.70 -11.52 -0.07
CA ARG A 139 11.34 -11.49 -1.40
C ARG A 139 12.80 -11.88 -1.34
N GLN A 140 13.53 -11.39 -0.32
CA GLN A 140 14.94 -11.73 -0.13
C GLN A 140 15.15 -13.23 0.01
N CYS A 141 14.36 -13.91 0.87
CA CYS A 141 14.47 -15.36 1.07
C CYS A 141 14.23 -16.14 -0.22
N GLN A 142 13.15 -15.80 -0.95
CA GLN A 142 12.79 -16.50 -2.20
C GLN A 142 13.81 -16.25 -3.33
N LEU A 143 14.37 -15.03 -3.40
CA LEU A 143 15.44 -14.73 -4.35
C LEU A 143 16.74 -15.46 -4.00
N ALA A 144 17.15 -15.45 -2.73
CA ALA A 144 18.38 -16.08 -2.27
C ALA A 144 18.36 -17.60 -2.43
N GLU A 145 17.20 -18.24 -2.27
CA GLU A 145 17.02 -19.67 -2.51
C GLU A 145 17.29 -20.03 -3.98
N ARG A 146 16.74 -19.24 -4.92
CA ARG A 146 16.81 -19.54 -6.35
C ARG A 146 18.06 -19.04 -7.04
N ARG A 147 18.54 -17.88 -6.61
CA ARG A 147 19.68 -17.17 -7.18
C ARG A 147 20.61 -16.71 -6.04
N PRO A 148 21.29 -17.67 -5.37
CA PRO A 148 22.24 -17.38 -4.28
C PRO A 148 23.48 -16.61 -4.78
N ASP A 149 23.68 -16.54 -6.08
CA ASP A 149 24.75 -15.82 -6.76
C ASP A 149 24.49 -14.32 -6.89
N LEU A 150 23.26 -13.83 -6.60
CA LEU A 150 22.90 -12.41 -6.67
C LEU A 150 23.21 -11.67 -5.36
N ILE A 151 23.47 -10.37 -5.48
CA ILE A 151 23.67 -9.48 -4.34
C ILE A 151 22.35 -8.78 -4.03
N ILE A 152 21.73 -9.13 -2.93
CA ILE A 152 20.48 -8.50 -2.52
C ILE A 152 20.76 -7.30 -1.63
N ARG A 153 20.32 -6.11 -2.06
CA ARG A 153 20.46 -4.85 -1.29
C ARG A 153 19.11 -4.28 -0.88
N SER A 154 19.11 -3.62 0.28
CA SER A 154 17.92 -2.92 0.78
C SER A 154 17.51 -1.79 -0.15
N LEU A 155 16.22 -1.74 -0.52
CA LEU A 155 15.63 -0.71 -1.37
C LEU A 155 14.43 -0.07 -0.67
N ARG A 156 14.55 1.20 -0.26
CA ARG A 156 13.55 1.97 0.48
C ARG A 156 13.05 3.17 -0.33
N GLY A 157 11.90 3.70 0.08
CA GLY A 157 11.19 4.81 -0.54
C GLY A 157 9.84 4.38 -1.14
N ASN A 158 9.09 5.33 -1.70
CA ASN A 158 7.90 5.05 -2.50
C ASN A 158 8.26 4.44 -3.86
N VAL A 159 7.27 4.09 -4.68
CA VAL A 159 7.50 3.44 -5.99
C VAL A 159 8.38 4.31 -6.89
N GLY A 160 8.09 5.60 -7.00
CA GLY A 160 8.87 6.52 -7.83
C GLY A 160 10.32 6.64 -7.37
N THR A 161 10.55 6.78 -6.06
CA THR A 161 11.91 6.82 -5.48
C THR A 161 12.70 5.55 -5.78
N ARG A 162 12.06 4.37 -5.71
CA ARG A 162 12.71 3.09 -6.00
C ARG A 162 13.05 2.94 -7.47
N LEU A 163 12.15 3.37 -8.35
CA LEU A 163 12.42 3.40 -9.80
C LEU A 163 13.55 4.38 -10.14
N GLY A 164 13.57 5.56 -9.52
CA GLY A 164 14.66 6.52 -9.70
C GLY A 164 16.03 5.95 -9.30
N LYS A 165 16.11 5.17 -8.21
CA LYS A 165 17.35 4.47 -7.83
C LYS A 165 17.78 3.42 -8.85
N LEU A 166 16.82 2.70 -9.46
CA LEU A 166 17.13 1.79 -10.57
C LEU A 166 17.63 2.56 -11.79
N ASP A 167 16.98 3.67 -12.13
CA ASP A 167 17.32 4.50 -13.30
C ASP A 167 18.70 5.16 -13.13
N ASN A 168 19.11 5.46 -11.90
CA ASN A 168 20.45 5.95 -11.57
C ASN A 168 21.55 4.85 -11.61
N GLY A 169 21.16 3.57 -11.78
CA GLY A 169 22.12 2.47 -11.83
C GLY A 169 22.56 1.94 -10.46
N ASP A 170 21.87 2.31 -9.38
CA ASP A 170 22.17 1.79 -8.04
C ASP A 170 21.87 0.28 -7.92
N TYR A 171 21.07 -0.25 -8.83
CA TYR A 171 20.60 -1.64 -8.91
C TYR A 171 20.53 -2.10 -10.37
N ASP A 172 20.79 -3.37 -10.63
CA ASP A 172 20.57 -4.02 -11.94
C ASP A 172 19.09 -4.37 -12.14
N ALA A 173 18.41 -4.70 -11.05
CA ALA A 173 16.99 -4.98 -11.02
C ALA A 173 16.38 -4.64 -9.64
N ILE A 174 15.05 -4.45 -9.59
CA ILE A 174 14.31 -4.28 -8.35
C ILE A 174 13.02 -5.12 -8.38
N ILE A 175 12.54 -5.53 -7.21
CA ILE A 175 11.28 -6.27 -7.10
C ILE A 175 10.22 -5.37 -6.45
N LEU A 176 9.15 -5.12 -7.21
CA LEU A 176 7.99 -4.34 -6.78
C LEU A 176 6.71 -5.19 -6.80
N ALA A 177 5.57 -4.64 -6.39
CA ALA A 177 4.27 -5.28 -6.57
C ALA A 177 3.66 -4.80 -7.90
N VAL A 178 3.16 -5.74 -8.72
CA VAL A 178 2.48 -5.43 -9.99
C VAL A 178 1.34 -4.43 -9.78
N ALA A 179 0.47 -4.68 -8.80
CA ALA A 179 -0.64 -3.79 -8.48
C ALA A 179 -0.23 -2.33 -8.22
N GLY A 180 0.93 -2.11 -7.58
CA GLY A 180 1.44 -0.77 -7.32
C GLY A 180 1.87 -0.05 -8.60
N LEU A 181 2.51 -0.77 -9.52
CA LEU A 181 2.93 -0.22 -10.82
C LEU A 181 1.72 0.08 -11.71
N LYS A 182 0.76 -0.83 -11.81
CA LYS A 182 -0.48 -0.63 -12.57
C LYS A 182 -1.26 0.60 -12.10
N ARG A 183 -1.49 0.71 -10.78
CA ARG A 183 -2.22 1.84 -10.20
C ARG A 183 -1.57 3.20 -10.46
N LEU A 184 -0.27 3.22 -10.68
CA LEU A 184 0.49 4.43 -11.00
C LEU A 184 0.71 4.64 -12.50
N GLY A 185 0.13 3.81 -13.39
CA GLY A 185 0.32 3.91 -14.84
C GLY A 185 1.76 3.57 -15.27
N LEU A 186 2.42 2.68 -14.54
CA LEU A 186 3.82 2.30 -14.73
C LEU A 186 3.99 0.85 -15.19
N GLU A 187 2.97 0.28 -15.85
CA GLU A 187 2.98 -1.09 -16.37
C GLU A 187 4.13 -1.36 -17.34
N SER A 188 4.51 -0.34 -18.12
CA SER A 188 5.63 -0.44 -19.07
C SER A 188 6.98 -0.72 -18.42
N ARG A 189 7.11 -0.50 -17.10
CA ARG A 189 8.31 -0.81 -16.32
C ARG A 189 8.38 -2.27 -15.87
N ILE A 190 7.29 -3.03 -16.00
CA ILE A 190 7.24 -4.46 -15.66
C ILE A 190 7.88 -5.27 -16.79
N ARG A 191 9.03 -5.88 -16.53
CA ARG A 191 9.61 -6.86 -17.47
C ARG A 191 8.90 -8.19 -17.38
N VAL A 192 8.73 -8.69 -16.15
CA VAL A 192 8.02 -9.94 -15.86
C VAL A 192 7.18 -9.79 -14.62
N ALA A 193 5.90 -10.18 -14.68
CA ALA A 193 5.10 -10.47 -13.49
C ALA A 193 5.48 -11.89 -13.02
N LEU A 194 6.21 -11.98 -11.90
CA LEU A 194 6.73 -13.24 -11.39
C LEU A 194 5.60 -14.17 -10.98
N PRO A 195 5.52 -15.39 -11.52
CA PRO A 195 4.49 -16.34 -11.12
C PRO A 195 4.64 -16.71 -9.62
N PRO A 196 3.56 -17.08 -8.93
CA PRO A 196 3.59 -17.38 -7.49
C PRO A 196 4.58 -18.48 -7.10
N GLU A 197 4.87 -19.41 -8.01
CA GLU A 197 5.86 -20.49 -7.83
C GLU A 197 7.30 -19.94 -7.74
N LEU A 198 7.55 -18.78 -8.33
CA LEU A 198 8.84 -18.07 -8.28
C LEU A 198 8.88 -17.05 -7.15
N SER A 199 7.80 -16.35 -6.89
CA SER A 199 7.70 -15.34 -5.85
C SER A 199 6.31 -15.35 -5.27
N LEU A 200 6.10 -16.11 -4.20
CA LEU A 200 4.83 -16.13 -3.45
C LEU A 200 4.51 -14.71 -2.95
N PRO A 201 3.38 -14.12 -3.33
CA PRO A 201 3.04 -12.77 -2.93
C PRO A 201 2.80 -12.63 -1.42
N ALA A 202 2.86 -11.39 -0.91
CA ALA A 202 2.45 -11.13 0.46
C ALA A 202 0.94 -11.35 0.62
N VAL A 203 0.52 -11.75 1.82
CA VAL A 203 -0.91 -11.82 2.19
C VAL A 203 -1.55 -10.46 1.93
N GLY A 204 -2.71 -10.43 1.28
CA GLY A 204 -3.41 -9.20 0.94
C GLY A 204 -2.74 -8.31 -0.13
N GLN A 205 -1.62 -8.71 -0.73
CA GLN A 205 -0.99 -7.92 -1.80
C GLN A 205 -1.95 -7.76 -2.98
N GLY A 206 -2.09 -6.53 -3.48
CA GLY A 206 -3.02 -6.18 -4.56
C GLY A 206 -4.40 -5.70 -4.06
N ALA A 207 -4.79 -6.00 -2.83
CA ALA A 207 -6.06 -5.53 -2.27
C ALA A 207 -5.93 -4.18 -1.56
N VAL A 208 -7.01 -3.40 -1.58
CA VAL A 208 -7.22 -2.19 -0.79
C VAL A 208 -8.17 -2.51 0.35
N GLY A 209 -7.86 -2.10 1.55
CA GLY A 209 -8.71 -2.27 2.73
C GLY A 209 -9.23 -0.93 3.25
N ILE A 210 -10.43 -0.97 3.80
CA ILE A 210 -11.07 0.18 4.46
C ILE A 210 -11.26 -0.17 5.92
N GLU A 211 -10.68 0.64 6.79
CA GLU A 211 -10.79 0.56 8.23
C GLU A 211 -11.66 1.71 8.75
N CYS A 212 -12.45 1.48 9.77
CA CYS A 212 -13.22 2.51 10.46
C CYS A 212 -13.43 2.17 11.94
N ARG A 213 -14.06 3.10 12.67
CA ARG A 213 -14.61 2.82 13.99
C ARG A 213 -15.78 1.82 13.85
N LEU A 214 -15.79 0.78 14.69
CA LEU A 214 -16.80 -0.29 14.64
C LEU A 214 -18.21 0.21 14.97
N GLU A 215 -18.34 1.30 15.71
CA GLU A 215 -19.63 1.93 15.99
C GLU A 215 -20.25 2.58 14.76
N ILE A 216 -19.43 3.17 13.87
CA ILE A 216 -19.91 3.76 12.60
C ILE A 216 -20.51 2.68 11.70
N GLY A 217 -19.91 1.50 11.62
CA GLY A 217 -20.38 0.39 10.79
C GLY A 217 -21.73 -0.20 11.21
N ARG A 218 -22.23 0.14 12.41
CA ARG A 218 -23.53 -0.34 12.94
C ARG A 218 -24.68 0.65 12.75
N ALA A 219 -24.40 1.88 12.35
CA ALA A 219 -25.41 2.94 12.29
C ALA A 219 -26.39 2.85 11.10
N HIS A 220 -26.26 1.86 10.23
CA HIS A 220 -27.06 1.75 9.00
C HIS A 220 -27.54 0.31 8.71
N VAL A 221 -27.93 -0.43 9.75
CA VAL A 221 -28.70 -1.69 9.61
C VAL A 221 -30.11 -1.47 10.08
#